data_140e7031e4d0852bb69df07db62a6a58
#
_entry.id   140e7031e4d0852bb69df07db62a6a58
#
_cell.length_a   1.000
_cell.length_b   1.000
_cell.length_c   1.000
_cell.angle_alpha   90.00
_cell.angle_beta   90.00
_cell.angle_gamma   90.00
#
_symmetry.space_group_name_H-M   'P 1'
#
loop_
_entity.id
_entity.type
_entity.pdbx_description
1 polymer ?
#
loop_
_entity_poly.entity_id
_entity_poly.type
_entity_poly.pdbx_seq_one_letter_code
_entity_poly.pdbx_strand_id
1 'polypeptide(L)'
;MNLKALRTSTLVSTLISAAILSAAPVYAAPAAVATVNGTAIPQALANMMVAEKVSQGAKDTPELRNAVREELIQRELILQDAKKAGLDKKPAVKDQMKWAEESVLIRAYFGNFAQTHPVTEAQLKQAYAAVTANMPKEEFKTRHILVSSETQAKEVISKLNSGDKFESLASQSIDPGSKDNGGDLGWSAPNNFVKPFGDAMSKLGKGKYTTEPVKTDFGWHVILVEDRRPTTPPTFDQAKQQLTQMIQEQELQQQLAKQRASAKIQ
;
A
#
# COMPACT_ATOMS: atom_id res chain seq x y z
N MET A 1 77.95 76.49 -2.31
CA MET A 1 77.25 77.80 -2.09
C MET A 1 75.76 77.47 -1.88
N ASN A 2 75.25 77.95 -0.73
CA ASN A 2 73.83 78.12 -0.27
C ASN A 2 72.80 77.00 -0.39
N LEU A 3 72.57 76.37 0.67
CA LEU A 3 71.50 76.54 1.73
C LEU A 3 70.19 77.15 1.25
N LYS A 4 69.12 76.41 1.35
CA LYS A 4 67.88 76.84 2.07
C LYS A 4 67.02 75.69 2.41
N ALA A 5 66.71 75.61 3.69
CA ALA A 5 65.80 74.70 4.37
C ALA A 5 64.36 74.91 3.89
N LEU A 6 63.56 73.83 3.80
CA LEU A 6 62.11 73.89 3.80
C LEU A 6 61.55 72.94 4.80
N ARG A 7 60.70 73.45 5.65
CA ARG A 7 60.04 72.89 6.79
C ARG A 7 59.10 71.72 6.40
N THR A 8 59.22 70.67 7.11
CA THR A 8 58.27 69.54 7.11
C THR A 8 57.04 69.91 7.91
N SER A 9 55.86 69.96 7.27
CA SER A 9 54.56 70.04 7.91
C SER A 9 54.00 68.64 8.07
N THR A 10 53.88 68.17 9.30
CA THR A 10 53.31 66.87 9.70
C THR A 10 51.81 66.95 9.66
N LEU A 11 51.17 66.39 8.63
CA LEU A 11 49.73 66.14 8.60
C LEU A 11 49.44 64.80 9.33
N VAL A 12 48.82 64.93 10.49
CA VAL A 12 48.25 63.81 11.25
C VAL A 12 46.93 63.39 10.56
N SER A 13 46.98 62.31 9.75
CA SER A 13 45.77 61.70 9.21
C SER A 13 45.17 60.76 10.24
N THR A 14 44.07 61.17 10.88
CA THR A 14 43.22 60.37 11.74
C THR A 14 42.44 59.38 10.85
N LEU A 15 42.87 58.12 10.79
CA LEU A 15 42.11 56.99 10.22
C LEU A 15 40.96 56.63 11.13
N ILE A 16 39.74 57.06 10.78
CA ILE A 16 38.49 56.55 11.39
C ILE A 16 38.22 55.19 10.78
N SER A 17 38.58 54.13 11.48
CA SER A 17 38.19 52.76 11.13
C SER A 17 36.71 52.58 11.42
N ALA A 18 35.87 52.72 10.41
CA ALA A 18 34.48 52.29 10.45
C ALA A 18 34.41 50.77 10.56
N ALA A 19 34.18 50.25 11.78
CA ALA A 19 33.86 48.86 11.98
C ALA A 19 32.47 48.59 11.39
N ILE A 20 32.44 48.00 10.17
CA ILE A 20 31.19 47.44 9.63
C ILE A 20 30.87 46.20 10.47
N LEU A 21 29.98 46.35 11.46
CA LEU A 21 29.33 45.21 12.07
C LEU A 21 28.47 44.55 10.98
N SER A 22 28.97 43.50 10.35
CA SER A 22 28.16 42.60 9.56
C SER A 22 27.23 41.88 10.52
N ALA A 23 25.98 42.33 10.61
CA ALA A 23 24.93 41.59 11.26
C ALA A 23 24.72 40.29 10.47
N ALA A 24 25.28 39.20 10.97
CA ALA A 24 24.92 37.88 10.48
C ALA A 24 23.40 37.70 10.59
N PRO A 25 22.72 37.14 9.60
CA PRO A 25 21.29 36.87 9.70
C PRO A 25 21.05 36.02 10.94
N VAL A 26 20.37 36.57 11.92
CA VAL A 26 19.86 35.82 13.08
C VAL A 26 18.78 34.90 12.50
N TYR A 27 19.13 33.68 12.18
CA TYR A 27 18.13 32.64 11.98
C TYR A 27 17.38 32.49 13.29
N ALA A 28 16.13 32.96 13.32
CA ALA A 28 15.26 32.72 14.47
C ALA A 28 15.26 31.20 14.76
N ALA A 29 15.66 30.82 15.97
CA ALA A 29 15.59 29.43 16.39
C ALA A 29 14.15 28.94 16.16
N PRO A 30 13.95 27.75 15.61
CA PRO A 30 12.60 27.22 15.38
C PRO A 30 11.81 27.28 16.69
N ALA A 31 10.57 27.74 16.61
CA ALA A 31 9.70 27.86 17.78
C ALA A 31 9.66 26.51 18.54
N ALA A 32 9.93 26.56 19.84
CA ALA A 32 9.94 25.39 20.70
C ALA A 32 8.62 25.27 21.45
N VAL A 33 8.05 24.08 21.55
CA VAL A 33 6.85 23.82 22.38
C VAL A 33 7.22 23.71 23.86
N ALA A 34 8.45 23.30 24.16
CA ALA A 34 9.03 23.24 25.49
C ALA A 34 10.56 23.18 25.41
N THR A 35 11.24 23.41 26.54
CA THR A 35 12.68 23.19 26.69
C THR A 35 12.92 22.33 27.94
N VAL A 36 13.67 21.25 27.80
CA VAL A 36 13.97 20.27 28.85
C VAL A 36 15.47 20.18 29.05
N ASN A 37 15.99 20.58 30.21
CA ASN A 37 17.42 20.59 30.52
C ASN A 37 18.27 21.26 29.43
N GLY A 38 17.78 22.37 28.87
CA GLY A 38 18.43 23.12 27.79
C GLY A 38 18.17 22.58 26.36
N THR A 39 17.54 21.42 26.20
CA THR A 39 17.16 20.87 24.90
C THR A 39 15.78 21.38 24.49
N ALA A 40 15.71 22.12 23.38
CA ALA A 40 14.46 22.60 22.82
C ALA A 40 13.71 21.49 22.08
N ILE A 41 12.42 21.34 22.37
CA ILE A 41 11.51 20.43 21.65
C ILE A 41 10.84 21.24 20.55
N PRO A 42 11.04 20.92 19.26
CA PRO A 42 10.49 21.69 18.16
C PRO A 42 8.95 21.71 18.15
N GLN A 43 8.35 22.87 17.92
CA GLN A 43 6.90 22.99 17.72
C GLN A 43 6.38 22.14 16.56
N ALA A 44 7.21 21.94 15.52
CA ALA A 44 6.88 21.08 14.38
C ALA A 44 6.58 19.63 14.81
N LEU A 45 7.31 19.10 15.79
CA LEU A 45 7.07 17.75 16.32
C LEU A 45 5.72 17.69 17.06
N ALA A 46 5.38 18.70 17.84
CA ALA A 46 4.07 18.79 18.49
C ALA A 46 2.93 18.86 17.47
N ASN A 47 3.08 19.67 16.42
CA ASN A 47 2.09 19.77 15.36
C ASN A 47 1.89 18.45 14.63
N MET A 48 2.98 17.70 14.35
CA MET A 48 2.93 16.37 13.73
C MET A 48 2.14 15.39 14.62
N MET A 49 2.42 15.33 15.92
CA MET A 49 1.70 14.45 16.85
C MET A 49 0.23 14.81 16.99
N VAL A 50 -0.10 16.12 17.05
CA VAL A 50 -1.50 16.58 17.05
C VAL A 50 -2.20 16.13 15.76
N ALA A 51 -1.58 16.35 14.58
CA ALA A 51 -2.14 15.94 13.30
C ALA A 51 -2.38 14.42 13.22
N GLU A 52 -1.48 13.61 13.76
CA GLU A 52 -1.65 12.17 13.84
C GLU A 52 -2.86 11.78 14.71
N LYS A 53 -2.97 12.35 15.92
CA LYS A 53 -4.13 12.09 16.81
C LYS A 53 -5.45 12.56 16.19
N VAL A 54 -5.43 13.68 15.46
CA VAL A 54 -6.62 14.17 14.72
C VAL A 54 -7.00 13.22 13.57
N SER A 55 -6.04 12.68 12.86
CA SER A 55 -6.31 11.67 11.80
C SER A 55 -6.92 10.38 12.36
N GLN A 56 -6.68 10.08 13.64
CA GLN A 56 -7.26 8.96 14.38
C GLN A 56 -8.62 9.29 15.02
N GLY A 57 -9.18 10.48 14.75
CA GLY A 57 -10.51 10.90 15.19
C GLY A 57 -10.53 11.83 16.42
N ALA A 58 -9.38 12.24 16.98
CA ALA A 58 -9.35 13.23 18.03
C ALA A 58 -9.73 14.63 17.48
N LYS A 59 -10.24 15.50 18.35
CA LYS A 59 -10.45 16.91 18.01
C LYS A 59 -9.23 17.74 18.40
N ASP A 60 -8.81 18.66 17.53
CA ASP A 60 -7.73 19.60 17.83
C ASP A 60 -8.24 20.64 18.85
N THR A 61 -7.90 20.45 20.10
CA THR A 61 -8.28 21.32 21.22
C THR A 61 -7.04 21.76 22.01
N PRO A 62 -7.13 22.85 22.80
CA PRO A 62 -6.06 23.23 23.69
C PRO A 62 -5.63 22.12 24.67
N GLU A 63 -6.56 21.31 25.13
CA GLU A 63 -6.31 20.20 26.04
C GLU A 63 -5.49 19.09 25.33
N LEU A 64 -5.82 18.75 24.07
CA LEU A 64 -5.03 17.80 23.26
C LEU A 64 -3.61 18.34 23.05
N ARG A 65 -3.47 19.63 22.70
CA ARG A 65 -2.17 20.25 22.50
C ARG A 65 -1.32 20.26 23.77
N ASN A 66 -1.94 20.51 24.93
CA ASN A 66 -1.26 20.43 26.22
C ASN A 66 -0.85 18.98 26.55
N ALA A 67 -1.72 18.01 26.32
CA ALA A 67 -1.39 16.59 26.52
C ALA A 67 -0.21 16.15 25.63
N VAL A 68 -0.19 16.55 24.36
CA VAL A 68 0.93 16.31 23.44
C VAL A 68 2.22 16.97 23.91
N ARG A 69 2.13 18.21 24.43
CA ARG A 69 3.29 18.89 25.00
C ARG A 69 3.89 18.12 26.18
N GLU A 70 3.07 17.68 27.12
CA GLU A 70 3.52 16.90 28.29
C GLU A 70 4.09 15.53 27.86
N GLU A 71 3.47 14.86 26.89
CA GLU A 71 3.99 13.61 26.31
C GLU A 71 5.39 13.82 25.70
N LEU A 72 5.60 14.91 24.99
CA LEU A 72 6.91 15.25 24.41
C LEU A 72 7.96 15.59 25.46
N ILE A 73 7.59 16.29 26.55
CA ILE A 73 8.49 16.56 27.67
C ILE A 73 8.94 15.24 28.31
N GLN A 74 8.00 14.34 28.59
CA GLN A 74 8.30 13.03 29.18
C GLN A 74 9.19 12.19 28.24
N ARG A 75 8.90 12.19 26.94
CA ARG A 75 9.71 11.53 25.92
C ARG A 75 11.15 12.06 25.90
N GLU A 76 11.34 13.40 25.98
CA GLU A 76 12.67 14.00 25.99
C GLU A 76 13.46 13.58 27.24
N LEU A 77 12.83 13.57 28.43
CA LEU A 77 13.48 13.10 29.67
C LEU A 77 13.97 11.65 29.51
N ILE A 78 13.15 10.75 28.99
CA ILE A 78 13.52 9.35 28.73
C ILE A 78 14.68 9.26 27.74
N LEU A 79 14.65 10.07 26.66
CA LEU A 79 15.72 10.11 25.67
C LEU A 79 17.06 10.58 26.27
N GLN A 80 17.04 11.56 27.14
CA GLN A 80 18.25 12.05 27.85
C GLN A 80 18.83 10.96 28.76
N ASP A 81 17.99 10.26 29.53
CA ASP A 81 18.43 9.16 30.38
C ASP A 81 18.97 7.98 29.56
N ALA A 82 18.33 7.63 28.45
CA ALA A 82 18.81 6.60 27.54
C ALA A 82 20.20 6.93 26.96
N LYS A 83 20.41 8.19 26.53
CA LYS A 83 21.72 8.68 26.05
C LYS A 83 22.76 8.69 27.16
N LYS A 84 22.39 9.12 28.38
CA LYS A 84 23.27 9.10 29.55
C LYS A 84 23.70 7.67 29.90
N ALA A 85 22.81 6.70 29.75
CA ALA A 85 23.09 5.28 29.90
C ALA A 85 23.87 4.67 28.70
N GLY A 86 24.17 5.44 27.65
CA GLY A 86 24.91 4.99 26.49
C GLY A 86 24.15 4.00 25.59
N LEU A 87 22.81 3.93 25.70
CA LEU A 87 22.00 3.00 24.92
C LEU A 87 22.05 3.30 23.42
N ASP A 88 22.12 4.56 23.04
CA ASP A 88 22.28 5.07 21.67
C ASP A 88 23.62 4.65 21.02
N LYS A 89 24.61 4.23 21.84
CA LYS A 89 25.93 3.80 21.38
C LYS A 89 26.03 2.29 21.18
N LYS A 90 25.07 1.51 21.69
CA LYS A 90 25.04 0.05 21.54
C LYS A 90 24.85 -0.34 20.07
N PRO A 91 25.65 -1.27 19.51
CA PRO A 91 25.55 -1.65 18.09
C PRO A 91 24.13 -2.01 17.66
N ALA A 92 23.46 -2.90 18.38
CA ALA A 92 22.10 -3.32 18.06
C ALA A 92 21.09 -2.16 18.04
N VAL A 93 21.25 -1.16 18.93
CA VAL A 93 20.35 0.04 18.94
C VAL A 93 20.67 0.94 17.76
N LYS A 94 21.95 1.14 17.42
CA LYS A 94 22.33 1.89 16.21
C LYS A 94 21.77 1.28 14.94
N ASP A 95 21.85 -0.04 14.81
CA ASP A 95 21.32 -0.76 13.64
C ASP A 95 19.80 -0.59 13.54
N GLN A 96 19.07 -0.66 14.67
CA GLN A 96 17.64 -0.42 14.72
C GLN A 96 17.28 1.03 14.38
N MET A 97 18.04 2.00 14.89
CA MET A 97 17.83 3.42 14.58
C MET A 97 18.05 3.70 13.10
N LYS A 98 19.14 3.16 12.53
CA LYS A 98 19.43 3.27 11.08
C LYS A 98 18.32 2.66 10.24
N TRP A 99 17.86 1.47 10.56
CA TRP A 99 16.73 0.82 9.89
C TRP A 99 15.45 1.67 9.93
N ALA A 100 15.17 2.27 11.10
CA ALA A 100 14.00 3.15 11.25
C ALA A 100 14.12 4.42 10.39
N GLU A 101 15.30 5.05 10.36
CA GLU A 101 15.60 6.21 9.51
C GLU A 101 15.43 5.89 8.02
N GLU A 102 16.04 4.80 7.56
CA GLU A 102 15.92 4.32 6.17
C GLU A 102 14.46 4.03 5.81
N SER A 103 13.68 3.44 6.73
CA SER A 103 12.25 3.15 6.52
C SER A 103 11.42 4.42 6.34
N VAL A 104 11.74 5.50 7.07
CA VAL A 104 11.09 6.81 6.91
C VAL A 104 11.42 7.40 5.54
N LEU A 105 12.69 7.34 5.13
CA LEU A 105 13.15 7.86 3.84
C LEU A 105 12.51 7.08 2.66
N ILE A 106 12.46 5.76 2.76
CA ILE A 106 11.83 4.90 1.75
C ILE A 106 10.33 5.25 1.61
N ARG A 107 9.63 5.42 2.72
CA ARG A 107 8.22 5.83 2.70
C ARG A 107 8.02 7.20 2.07
N ALA A 108 8.89 8.15 2.39
CA ALA A 108 8.87 9.48 1.78
C ALA A 108 9.14 9.41 0.27
N TYR A 109 10.05 8.55 -0.19
CA TYR A 109 10.29 8.30 -1.61
C TYR A 109 9.04 7.79 -2.32
N PHE A 110 8.34 6.81 -1.77
CA PHE A 110 7.10 6.28 -2.36
C PHE A 110 5.99 7.34 -2.41
N GLY A 111 5.84 8.13 -1.35
CA GLY A 111 4.88 9.23 -1.33
C GLY A 111 5.20 10.30 -2.38
N ASN A 112 6.47 10.68 -2.51
CA ASN A 112 6.92 11.63 -3.52
C ASN A 112 6.75 11.08 -4.94
N PHE A 113 7.06 9.78 -5.15
CA PHE A 113 6.87 9.13 -6.44
C PHE A 113 5.42 9.22 -6.90
N ALA A 114 4.47 8.88 -6.03
CA ALA A 114 3.06 8.97 -6.34
C ALA A 114 2.58 10.40 -6.68
N GLN A 115 3.15 11.41 -6.01
CA GLN A 115 2.83 12.82 -6.28
C GLN A 115 3.43 13.34 -7.59
N THR A 116 4.66 12.93 -7.90
CA THR A 116 5.38 13.40 -9.10
C THR A 116 5.05 12.61 -10.36
N HIS A 117 4.38 11.44 -10.20
CA HIS A 117 3.92 10.60 -11.29
C HIS A 117 2.39 10.38 -11.16
N PRO A 118 1.59 11.44 -11.36
CA PRO A 118 0.12 11.31 -11.28
C PRO A 118 -0.39 10.47 -12.44
N VAL A 119 -1.27 9.52 -12.12
CA VAL A 119 -1.92 8.71 -13.15
C VAL A 119 -2.85 9.60 -13.99
N THR A 120 -2.65 9.59 -15.29
CA THR A 120 -3.43 10.38 -16.24
C THR A 120 -4.76 9.72 -16.56
N GLU A 121 -5.74 10.52 -16.97
CA GLU A 121 -7.05 9.99 -17.42
C GLU A 121 -6.92 9.08 -18.66
N ALA A 122 -5.94 9.34 -19.51
CA ALA A 122 -5.65 8.50 -20.67
C ALA A 122 -5.19 7.09 -20.24
N GLN A 123 -4.29 7.00 -19.26
CA GLN A 123 -3.85 5.72 -18.70
C GLN A 123 -5.00 4.97 -18.04
N LEU A 124 -5.85 5.67 -17.30
CA LEU A 124 -7.04 5.07 -16.67
C LEU A 124 -8.01 4.50 -17.71
N LYS A 125 -8.30 5.25 -18.76
CA LYS A 125 -9.16 4.77 -19.85
C LYS A 125 -8.57 3.58 -20.59
N GLN A 126 -7.27 3.60 -20.84
CA GLN A 126 -6.56 2.47 -21.47
C GLN A 126 -6.61 1.23 -20.59
N ALA A 127 -6.31 1.37 -19.29
CA ALA A 127 -6.36 0.26 -18.34
C ALA A 127 -7.78 -0.30 -18.19
N TYR A 128 -8.79 0.59 -18.11
CA TYR A 128 -10.20 0.19 -18.07
C TYR A 128 -10.61 -0.61 -19.30
N ALA A 129 -10.26 -0.13 -20.50
CA ALA A 129 -10.54 -0.83 -21.74
C ALA A 129 -9.85 -2.22 -21.78
N ALA A 130 -8.59 -2.30 -21.33
CA ALA A 130 -7.85 -3.58 -21.27
C ALA A 130 -8.49 -4.56 -20.28
N VAL A 131 -8.87 -4.10 -19.08
CA VAL A 131 -9.52 -4.94 -18.07
C VAL A 131 -10.88 -5.43 -18.58
N THR A 132 -11.71 -4.55 -19.09
CA THR A 132 -13.07 -4.89 -19.55
C THR A 132 -13.05 -5.78 -20.79
N ALA A 133 -12.09 -5.60 -21.71
CA ALA A 133 -11.94 -6.46 -22.88
C ALA A 133 -11.57 -7.90 -22.51
N ASN A 134 -10.85 -8.10 -21.43
CA ASN A 134 -10.41 -9.41 -20.94
C ASN A 134 -11.38 -10.02 -19.89
N MET A 135 -12.45 -9.32 -19.54
CA MET A 135 -13.45 -9.88 -18.63
C MET A 135 -14.22 -11.03 -19.31
N PRO A 136 -14.53 -12.09 -18.56
CA PRO A 136 -15.46 -13.11 -19.04
C PRO A 136 -16.78 -12.48 -19.48
N LYS A 137 -17.33 -12.93 -20.58
CA LYS A 137 -18.57 -12.37 -21.12
C LYS A 137 -19.81 -12.77 -20.32
N GLU A 138 -19.72 -13.84 -19.55
CA GLU A 138 -20.82 -14.42 -18.79
C GLU A 138 -20.38 -14.87 -17.41
N GLU A 139 -21.31 -14.79 -16.48
CA GLU A 139 -21.28 -15.42 -15.16
C GLU A 139 -22.29 -16.54 -15.13
N PHE A 140 -21.97 -17.57 -14.35
CA PHE A 140 -22.75 -18.78 -14.19
C PHE A 140 -23.15 -18.97 -12.74
N LYS A 141 -24.41 -19.26 -12.49
CA LYS A 141 -24.85 -19.78 -11.20
C LYS A 141 -24.64 -21.27 -11.20
N THR A 142 -23.72 -21.74 -10.36
CA THR A 142 -23.17 -23.08 -10.49
C THR A 142 -23.30 -23.85 -9.19
N ARG A 143 -23.60 -25.16 -9.31
CA ARG A 143 -23.42 -26.14 -8.24
C ARG A 143 -22.39 -27.16 -8.65
N HIS A 144 -21.71 -27.77 -7.68
CA HIS A 144 -20.84 -28.90 -7.95
C HIS A 144 -20.92 -29.98 -6.86
N ILE A 145 -20.49 -31.17 -7.25
CA ILE A 145 -20.23 -32.29 -6.35
C ILE A 145 -18.80 -32.72 -6.62
N LEU A 146 -17.95 -32.66 -5.61
CA LEU A 146 -16.54 -33.09 -5.67
C LEU A 146 -16.42 -34.45 -4.97
N VAL A 147 -15.79 -35.40 -5.64
CA VAL A 147 -15.52 -36.75 -5.09
C VAL A 147 -14.09 -37.18 -5.36
N SER A 148 -13.61 -38.18 -4.62
CA SER A 148 -12.20 -38.62 -4.69
C SER A 148 -11.88 -39.50 -5.90
N SER A 149 -12.86 -40.12 -6.53
CA SER A 149 -12.64 -41.04 -7.65
C SER A 149 -13.57 -40.79 -8.83
N GLU A 150 -13.11 -41.12 -10.01
CA GLU A 150 -13.92 -41.09 -11.24
C GLU A 150 -15.16 -41.97 -11.15
N THR A 151 -15.03 -43.15 -10.54
CA THR A 151 -16.14 -44.09 -10.35
C THR A 151 -17.27 -43.46 -9.56
N GLN A 152 -16.94 -42.78 -8.43
CA GLN A 152 -17.96 -42.07 -7.61
C GLN A 152 -18.62 -40.95 -8.42
N ALA A 153 -17.87 -40.21 -9.22
CA ALA A 153 -18.45 -39.15 -10.07
C ALA A 153 -19.40 -39.72 -11.14
N LYS A 154 -19.06 -40.85 -11.73
CA LYS A 154 -19.94 -41.60 -12.68
C LYS A 154 -21.20 -42.11 -12.00
N GLU A 155 -21.10 -42.58 -10.76
CA GLU A 155 -22.27 -42.96 -9.94
C GLU A 155 -23.21 -41.78 -9.66
N VAL A 156 -22.65 -40.62 -9.33
CA VAL A 156 -23.43 -39.38 -9.16
C VAL A 156 -24.15 -39.03 -10.46
N ILE A 157 -23.46 -39.04 -11.60
CA ILE A 157 -24.07 -38.77 -12.90
C ILE A 157 -25.18 -39.81 -13.23
N SER A 158 -24.96 -41.08 -12.94
CA SER A 158 -25.99 -42.10 -13.12
C SER A 158 -27.27 -41.86 -12.28
N LYS A 159 -27.10 -41.47 -11.05
CA LYS A 159 -28.24 -41.11 -10.16
C LYS A 159 -28.98 -39.86 -10.68
N LEU A 160 -28.26 -38.84 -11.13
CA LEU A 160 -28.85 -37.65 -11.76
C LEU A 160 -29.64 -38.03 -13.03
N ASN A 161 -29.12 -38.93 -13.87
CA ASN A 161 -29.81 -39.45 -15.05
C ASN A 161 -31.09 -40.25 -14.67
N SER A 162 -31.13 -40.84 -13.48
CA SER A 162 -32.30 -41.59 -12.94
C SER A 162 -33.32 -40.63 -12.27
N GLY A 163 -33.05 -39.35 -12.19
CA GLY A 163 -33.98 -38.31 -11.69
C GLY A 163 -33.73 -37.86 -10.25
N ASP A 164 -32.63 -38.28 -9.64
CA ASP A 164 -32.26 -37.78 -8.30
C ASP A 164 -31.94 -36.28 -8.37
N LYS A 165 -32.24 -35.56 -7.29
CA LYS A 165 -31.96 -34.13 -7.22
C LYS A 165 -30.48 -33.87 -6.93
N PHE A 166 -29.91 -32.89 -7.63
CA PHE A 166 -28.49 -32.51 -7.49
C PHE A 166 -28.17 -32.13 -6.05
N GLU A 167 -29.03 -31.32 -5.41
CA GLU A 167 -28.86 -30.86 -4.03
C GLU A 167 -28.80 -32.00 -3.03
N SER A 168 -29.60 -33.06 -3.26
CA SER A 168 -29.60 -34.25 -2.39
C SER A 168 -28.31 -35.05 -2.52
N LEU A 169 -27.76 -35.15 -3.75
CA LEU A 169 -26.50 -35.84 -4.02
C LEU A 169 -25.27 -35.05 -3.57
N ALA A 170 -25.41 -33.74 -3.42
CA ALA A 170 -24.31 -32.86 -2.96
C ALA A 170 -23.81 -33.19 -1.55
N SER A 171 -24.62 -33.83 -0.72
CA SER A 171 -24.21 -34.37 0.60
C SER A 171 -23.05 -35.37 0.51
N GLN A 172 -22.85 -36.03 -0.66
CA GLN A 172 -21.76 -36.98 -0.91
C GLN A 172 -20.45 -36.24 -1.30
N SER A 173 -20.51 -34.91 -1.50
CA SER A 173 -19.33 -34.11 -1.84
C SER A 173 -18.33 -34.08 -0.70
N ILE A 174 -17.04 -34.15 -1.06
CA ILE A 174 -15.93 -33.93 -0.13
C ILE A 174 -15.56 -32.46 -0.01
N ASP A 175 -16.23 -31.55 -0.76
CA ASP A 175 -16.03 -30.10 -0.63
C ASP A 175 -16.78 -29.56 0.59
N PRO A 176 -16.08 -29.14 1.67
CA PRO A 176 -16.73 -28.65 2.88
C PRO A 176 -17.40 -27.28 2.68
N GLY A 177 -17.02 -26.54 1.62
CA GLY A 177 -17.52 -25.21 1.37
C GLY A 177 -18.95 -25.19 0.80
N SER A 178 -19.35 -26.25 0.09
CA SER A 178 -20.63 -26.27 -0.62
C SER A 178 -21.53 -27.48 -0.34
N LYS A 179 -21.00 -28.58 0.18
CA LYS A 179 -21.76 -29.83 0.36
C LYS A 179 -23.05 -29.66 1.17
N ASP A 180 -23.00 -28.86 2.25
CA ASP A 180 -24.13 -28.65 3.15
C ASP A 180 -25.12 -27.61 2.61
N ASN A 181 -24.76 -26.91 1.52
CA ASN A 181 -25.60 -25.97 0.79
C ASN A 181 -26.01 -26.52 -0.60
N GLY A 182 -26.15 -27.85 -0.73
CA GLY A 182 -26.56 -28.47 -1.99
C GLY A 182 -25.57 -28.28 -3.14
N GLY A 183 -24.28 -28.07 -2.83
CA GLY A 183 -23.22 -27.85 -3.78
C GLY A 183 -23.15 -26.44 -4.37
N ASP A 184 -23.90 -25.47 -3.85
CA ASP A 184 -24.01 -24.11 -4.42
C ASP A 184 -22.69 -23.33 -4.29
N LEU A 185 -22.22 -22.81 -5.43
CA LEU A 185 -21.04 -21.94 -5.56
C LEU A 185 -21.42 -20.47 -5.88
N GLY A 186 -22.73 -20.20 -5.99
CA GLY A 186 -23.23 -18.88 -6.36
C GLY A 186 -22.93 -18.48 -7.80
N TRP A 187 -23.03 -17.17 -8.05
CA TRP A 187 -22.67 -16.57 -9.34
C TRP A 187 -21.16 -16.36 -9.44
N SER A 188 -20.55 -16.89 -10.49
CA SER A 188 -19.12 -16.71 -10.72
C SER A 188 -18.77 -16.83 -12.20
N ALA A 189 -17.66 -16.21 -12.57
CA ALA A 189 -17.12 -16.30 -13.90
C ALA A 189 -16.20 -17.54 -14.03
N PRO A 190 -16.04 -18.11 -15.24
CA PRO A 190 -15.25 -19.33 -15.47
C PRO A 190 -13.79 -19.24 -15.03
N ASN A 191 -13.19 -18.05 -15.15
CA ASN A 191 -11.79 -17.81 -14.77
C ASN A 191 -11.55 -17.72 -13.26
N ASN A 192 -12.58 -17.76 -12.44
CA ASN A 192 -12.47 -17.84 -10.97
C ASN A 192 -12.24 -19.30 -10.50
N PHE A 193 -12.31 -20.25 -11.41
CA PHE A 193 -12.08 -21.68 -11.15
C PHE A 193 -10.82 -22.17 -11.84
N VAL A 194 -10.32 -23.30 -11.41
CA VAL A 194 -9.25 -24.01 -12.15
C VAL A 194 -9.71 -24.32 -13.57
N LYS A 195 -8.79 -24.25 -14.52
CA LYS A 195 -9.10 -24.28 -15.96
C LYS A 195 -10.02 -25.43 -16.38
N PRO A 196 -9.80 -26.71 -15.98
CA PRO A 196 -10.69 -27.81 -16.38
C PRO A 196 -12.14 -27.62 -15.93
N PHE A 197 -12.34 -27.05 -14.72
CA PHE A 197 -13.68 -26.77 -14.18
C PHE A 197 -14.35 -25.62 -14.96
N GLY A 198 -13.66 -24.49 -15.12
CA GLY A 198 -14.17 -23.33 -15.85
C GLY A 198 -14.49 -23.63 -17.30
N ASP A 199 -13.65 -24.43 -17.98
CA ASP A 199 -13.88 -24.86 -19.35
C ASP A 199 -15.11 -25.78 -19.49
N ALA A 200 -15.32 -26.70 -18.53
CA ALA A 200 -16.49 -27.56 -18.50
C ALA A 200 -17.78 -26.75 -18.24
N MET A 201 -17.75 -25.89 -17.22
CA MET A 201 -18.85 -25.00 -16.85
C MET A 201 -19.29 -24.14 -18.04
N SER A 202 -18.35 -23.54 -18.76
CA SER A 202 -18.63 -22.64 -19.91
C SER A 202 -19.34 -23.32 -21.07
N LYS A 203 -19.20 -24.64 -21.20
CA LYS A 203 -19.85 -25.44 -22.26
C LYS A 203 -21.26 -25.85 -21.90
N LEU A 204 -21.64 -25.74 -20.63
CA LEU A 204 -22.96 -26.15 -20.18
C LEU A 204 -24.02 -25.07 -20.46
N GLY A 205 -25.17 -25.54 -20.93
CA GLY A 205 -26.38 -24.71 -21.01
C GLY A 205 -27.06 -24.58 -19.63
N LYS A 206 -27.95 -23.61 -19.49
CA LYS A 206 -28.81 -23.46 -18.32
C LYS A 206 -29.57 -24.74 -17.98
N GLY A 207 -29.55 -25.16 -16.72
CA GLY A 207 -30.18 -26.36 -16.21
C GLY A 207 -29.47 -27.66 -16.61
N LYS A 208 -28.24 -27.59 -17.16
CA LYS A 208 -27.49 -28.76 -17.59
C LYS A 208 -26.33 -29.02 -16.65
N TYR A 209 -26.02 -30.31 -16.48
CA TYR A 209 -24.85 -30.79 -15.72
C TYR A 209 -23.89 -31.57 -16.65
N THR A 210 -22.67 -31.77 -16.18
CA THR A 210 -21.64 -32.52 -16.90
C THR A 210 -22.05 -33.98 -17.03
N THR A 211 -22.02 -34.50 -18.28
CA THR A 211 -22.32 -35.91 -18.56
C THR A 211 -21.10 -36.83 -18.35
N GLU A 212 -19.93 -36.23 -18.20
CA GLU A 212 -18.66 -36.91 -17.88
C GLU A 212 -18.01 -36.22 -16.66
N PRO A 213 -17.31 -37.00 -15.83
CA PRO A 213 -16.57 -36.43 -14.70
C PRO A 213 -15.48 -35.45 -15.12
N VAL A 214 -15.35 -34.33 -14.44
CA VAL A 214 -14.32 -33.31 -14.68
C VAL A 214 -13.18 -33.49 -13.70
N LYS A 215 -12.00 -33.85 -14.18
CA LYS A 215 -10.78 -34.04 -13.37
C LYS A 215 -10.12 -32.70 -13.06
N THR A 216 -9.77 -32.49 -11.79
CA THR A 216 -8.89 -31.40 -11.32
C THR A 216 -7.90 -31.95 -10.30
N ASP A 217 -7.00 -31.10 -9.79
CA ASP A 217 -6.07 -31.49 -8.71
C ASP A 217 -6.78 -31.77 -7.38
N PHE A 218 -8.02 -31.28 -7.21
CA PHE A 218 -8.85 -31.50 -6.01
C PHE A 218 -9.60 -32.83 -6.04
N GLY A 219 -9.76 -33.43 -7.22
CA GLY A 219 -10.52 -34.66 -7.42
C GLY A 219 -11.36 -34.62 -8.68
N TRP A 220 -12.55 -35.24 -8.60
CA TRP A 220 -13.47 -35.38 -9.72
C TRP A 220 -14.76 -34.62 -9.43
N HIS A 221 -15.16 -33.77 -10.37
CA HIS A 221 -16.33 -32.91 -10.23
C HIS A 221 -17.46 -33.34 -11.14
N VAL A 222 -18.67 -33.24 -10.63
CA VAL A 222 -19.90 -33.14 -11.42
C VAL A 222 -20.41 -31.72 -11.26
N ILE A 223 -20.64 -31.00 -12.36
CA ILE A 223 -20.94 -29.57 -12.37
C ILE A 223 -22.33 -29.35 -12.96
N LEU A 224 -23.17 -28.58 -12.27
CA LEU A 224 -24.49 -28.13 -12.75
C LEU A 224 -24.46 -26.62 -12.94
N VAL A 225 -24.87 -26.13 -14.11
CA VAL A 225 -25.17 -24.70 -14.35
C VAL A 225 -26.65 -24.47 -14.14
N GLU A 226 -27.04 -23.85 -13.03
CA GLU A 226 -28.45 -23.49 -12.77
C GLU A 226 -28.92 -22.36 -13.67
N ASP A 227 -28.07 -21.36 -13.84
CA ASP A 227 -28.38 -20.17 -14.64
C ASP A 227 -27.10 -19.52 -15.21
N ARG A 228 -27.27 -18.64 -16.19
CA ARG A 228 -26.17 -17.86 -16.78
C ARG A 228 -26.65 -16.46 -17.11
N ARG A 229 -25.79 -15.47 -16.98
CA ARG A 229 -26.08 -14.07 -17.27
C ARG A 229 -24.89 -13.38 -17.89
N PRO A 230 -25.09 -12.33 -18.71
CA PRO A 230 -23.99 -11.48 -19.15
C PRO A 230 -23.26 -10.86 -17.96
N THR A 231 -21.95 -10.83 -18.01
CA THR A 231 -21.14 -10.09 -17.05
C THR A 231 -21.36 -8.59 -17.25
N THR A 232 -21.68 -7.88 -16.20
CA THR A 232 -21.76 -6.42 -16.23
C THR A 232 -20.45 -5.84 -15.70
N PRO A 233 -19.59 -5.26 -16.55
CA PRO A 233 -18.37 -4.61 -16.06
C PRO A 233 -18.72 -3.47 -15.09
N PRO A 234 -17.87 -3.23 -14.07
CA PRO A 234 -18.05 -2.02 -13.25
C PRO A 234 -17.95 -0.77 -14.14
N THR A 235 -18.63 0.29 -13.79
CA THR A 235 -18.48 1.55 -14.52
C THR A 235 -17.07 2.08 -14.38
N PHE A 236 -16.63 2.95 -15.31
CA PHE A 236 -15.31 3.57 -15.24
C PHE A 236 -15.08 4.28 -13.90
N ASP A 237 -16.07 4.99 -13.38
CA ASP A 237 -15.98 5.68 -12.10
C ASP A 237 -15.82 4.71 -10.92
N GLN A 238 -16.52 3.59 -10.93
CA GLN A 238 -16.39 2.55 -9.92
C GLN A 238 -14.99 1.89 -9.93
N ALA A 239 -14.43 1.69 -11.12
CA ALA A 239 -13.13 1.08 -11.30
C ALA A 239 -11.95 2.05 -11.07
N LYS A 240 -12.19 3.36 -11.15
CA LYS A 240 -11.16 4.41 -11.20
C LYS A 240 -10.14 4.32 -10.07
N GLN A 241 -10.59 4.14 -8.84
CA GLN A 241 -9.70 4.07 -7.68
C GLN A 241 -8.78 2.85 -7.76
N GLN A 242 -9.33 1.69 -8.07
CA GLN A 242 -8.56 0.44 -8.19
C GLN A 242 -7.58 0.49 -9.36
N LEU A 243 -8.00 1.04 -10.50
CA LEU A 243 -7.13 1.25 -11.66
C LEU A 243 -5.98 2.21 -11.34
N THR A 244 -6.25 3.29 -10.60
CA THR A 244 -5.20 4.22 -10.16
C THR A 244 -4.15 3.51 -9.34
N GLN A 245 -4.54 2.73 -8.34
CA GLN A 245 -3.62 1.97 -7.50
C GLN A 245 -2.79 0.96 -8.32
N MET A 246 -3.45 0.23 -9.21
CA MET A 246 -2.78 -0.75 -10.08
C MET A 246 -1.72 -0.10 -10.99
N ILE A 247 -2.04 1.04 -11.61
CA ILE A 247 -1.10 1.76 -12.48
C ILE A 247 0.07 2.31 -11.67
N GLN A 248 -0.19 2.93 -10.51
CA GLN A 248 0.85 3.47 -9.62
C GLN A 248 1.81 2.37 -9.16
N GLU A 249 1.29 1.22 -8.76
CA GLU A 249 2.10 0.07 -8.37
C GLU A 249 2.95 -0.44 -9.55
N GLN A 250 2.36 -0.55 -10.73
CA GLN A 250 3.08 -0.99 -11.93
C GLN A 250 4.21 -0.02 -12.32
N GLU A 251 3.96 1.28 -12.29
CA GLU A 251 4.96 2.30 -12.58
C GLU A 251 6.10 2.29 -11.56
N LEU A 252 5.77 2.14 -10.28
CA LEU A 252 6.76 2.00 -9.22
C LEU A 252 7.63 0.76 -9.43
N GLN A 253 7.03 -0.39 -9.72
CA GLN A 253 7.78 -1.63 -10.00
C GLN A 253 8.70 -1.48 -11.22
N GLN A 254 8.25 -0.81 -12.28
CA GLN A 254 9.08 -0.52 -13.43
C GLN A 254 10.26 0.39 -13.08
N GLN A 255 10.04 1.40 -12.23
CA GLN A 255 11.09 2.30 -11.76
C GLN A 255 12.13 1.55 -10.91
N LEU A 256 11.68 0.71 -9.99
CA LEU A 256 12.58 -0.13 -9.17
C LEU A 256 13.37 -1.14 -10.02
N ALA A 257 12.75 -1.72 -11.03
CA ALA A 257 13.41 -2.62 -11.97
C ALA A 257 14.51 -1.90 -12.78
N LYS A 258 14.26 -0.66 -13.23
CA LYS A 258 15.28 0.17 -13.91
C LYS A 258 16.45 0.51 -12.97
N GLN A 259 16.16 0.88 -11.72
CA GLN A 259 17.20 1.14 -10.71
C GLN A 259 18.05 -0.10 -10.46
N ARG A 260 17.40 -1.27 -10.29
CA ARG A 260 18.10 -2.54 -10.11
C ARG A 260 19.00 -2.90 -11.29
N ALA A 261 18.53 -2.69 -12.52
CA ALA A 261 19.29 -2.98 -13.74
C ALA A 261 20.54 -2.10 -13.89
N SER A 262 20.52 -0.87 -13.37
CA SER A 262 21.65 0.06 -13.41
C SER A 262 22.57 -0.05 -12.19
N ALA A 263 22.16 -0.76 -11.12
CA ALA A 263 22.93 -0.87 -9.88
C ALA A 263 24.08 -1.89 -10.03
N LYS A 264 25.23 -1.56 -9.45
CA LYS A 264 26.33 -2.51 -9.27
C LYS A 264 26.05 -3.32 -8.00
N ILE A 265 25.62 -4.55 -8.17
CA ILE A 265 25.33 -5.49 -7.07
C ILE A 265 26.43 -6.53 -7.08
N GLN A 266 27.15 -6.63 -5.95
CA GLN A 266 28.23 -7.61 -5.73
C GLN A 266 27.78 -8.67 -4.75
#